data_e81c946c25816f080febc0709f14ad4e
#
_entry.id   e81c946c25816f080febc0709f14ad4e
#
_cell.length_a   1.000
_cell.length_b   1.000
_cell.length_c   1.000
_cell.angle_alpha   90.00
_cell.angle_beta   90.00
_cell.angle_gamma   90.00
#
_symmetry.space_group_name_H-M   'P 1'
#
loop_
_entity.id
_entity.type
_entity.pdbx_description
1 polymer ?
#
loop_
_entity_poly.entity_id
_entity_poly.type
_entity_poly.pdbx_seq_one_letter_code
_entity_poly.pdbx_strand_id
1 'polypeptide(L)'
;MATPPAILLSADDVRRAISRIAHEIVERDREISALAIVGIRSRGDVLAVRVRDAIRQHENAVVPLGSLDITLYRDDLTRIGYAPVVHESALDFSVDDRVVVLVDDVLFTGRTIRAAMDALVDYGRPRAIRLAVLVDRGHRELPIRADFVGKNVPTKATDDVRVHLTEVDGRDEVELVTREAVSA
;
A
#
# COMPACT_ATOMS: atom_id res chain seq x y z
N MET A 1 20.28 -25.11 -4.71
CA MET A 1 18.89 -25.35 -4.24
C MET A 1 18.35 -24.03 -3.73
N ALA A 2 17.21 -23.56 -4.23
CA ALA A 2 16.62 -22.32 -3.76
C ALA A 2 16.24 -22.44 -2.27
N THR A 3 16.63 -21.48 -1.45
CA THR A 3 16.24 -21.42 -0.05
C THR A 3 14.71 -21.25 0.02
N PRO A 4 14.00 -22.03 0.86
CA PRO A 4 12.56 -21.87 0.99
C PRO A 4 12.24 -20.44 1.48
N PRO A 5 11.09 -19.87 1.07
CA PRO A 5 10.67 -18.56 1.55
C PRO A 5 10.58 -18.52 3.08
N ALA A 6 11.04 -17.42 3.67
CA ALA A 6 10.89 -17.21 5.11
C ALA A 6 9.60 -16.41 5.37
N ILE A 7 8.75 -16.90 6.26
CA ILE A 7 7.51 -16.21 6.65
C ILE A 7 7.88 -15.00 7.52
N LEU A 8 7.52 -13.81 7.08
CA LEU A 8 7.72 -12.56 7.79
C LEU A 8 6.52 -12.17 8.65
N LEU A 9 5.30 -12.42 8.14
CA LEU A 9 4.04 -12.18 8.83
C LEU A 9 3.11 -13.36 8.58
N SER A 10 2.56 -13.91 9.66
CA SER A 10 1.44 -14.86 9.61
C SER A 10 0.11 -14.11 9.36
N ALA A 11 -0.98 -14.85 9.10
CA ALA A 11 -2.31 -14.28 8.96
C ALA A 11 -2.72 -13.42 10.18
N ASP A 12 -2.40 -13.90 11.38
CA ASP A 12 -2.66 -13.17 12.62
C ASP A 12 -1.83 -11.90 12.75
N ASP A 13 -0.57 -11.92 12.28
CA ASP A 13 0.29 -10.73 12.27
C ASP A 13 -0.23 -9.69 11.29
N VAL A 14 -0.67 -10.10 10.08
CA VAL A 14 -1.29 -9.21 9.09
C VAL A 14 -2.53 -8.55 9.68
N ARG A 15 -3.42 -9.30 10.31
CA ARG A 15 -4.63 -8.78 10.96
C ARG A 15 -4.30 -7.76 12.05
N ARG A 16 -3.34 -8.08 12.93
CA ARG A 16 -2.89 -7.17 14.00
C ARG A 16 -2.25 -5.90 13.45
N ALA A 17 -1.43 -6.01 12.40
CA ALA A 17 -0.81 -4.87 11.75
C ALA A 17 -1.86 -3.91 11.17
N ILE A 18 -2.88 -4.43 10.47
CA ILE A 18 -3.97 -3.63 9.90
C ILE A 18 -4.77 -2.93 11.01
N SER A 19 -5.13 -3.64 12.08
CA SER A 19 -5.85 -3.05 13.22
C SER A 19 -5.06 -1.91 13.86
N ARG A 20 -3.75 -2.08 14.04
CA ARG A 20 -2.87 -1.04 14.59
C ARG A 20 -2.74 0.16 13.65
N ILE A 21 -2.55 -0.07 12.35
CA ILE A 21 -2.52 1.01 11.34
C ILE A 21 -3.81 1.82 11.38
N ALA A 22 -4.97 1.17 11.47
CA ALA A 22 -6.27 1.85 11.57
C ALA A 22 -6.35 2.75 12.80
N HIS A 23 -5.89 2.27 13.97
CA HIS A 23 -5.82 3.08 15.19
C HIS A 23 -4.88 4.29 15.04
N GLU A 24 -3.67 4.08 14.52
CA GLU A 24 -2.67 5.13 14.32
C GLU A 24 -3.18 6.23 13.37
N ILE A 25 -3.94 5.86 12.33
CA ILE A 25 -4.57 6.82 11.40
C ILE A 25 -5.54 7.73 12.16
N VAL A 26 -6.45 7.14 12.94
CA VAL A 26 -7.47 7.90 13.69
C VAL A 26 -6.85 8.74 14.81
N GLU A 27 -5.84 8.25 15.49
CA GLU A 27 -5.13 9.02 16.52
C GLU A 27 -4.44 10.26 15.96
N ARG A 28 -3.86 10.12 14.76
CA ARG A 28 -3.13 11.22 14.11
C ARG A 28 -4.08 12.27 13.52
N ASP A 29 -5.11 11.82 12.81
CA ASP A 29 -6.05 12.66 12.08
C ASP A 29 -7.44 12.54 12.73
N ARG A 30 -7.64 13.24 13.87
CA ARG A 30 -8.85 13.15 14.71
C ARG A 30 -10.14 13.59 14.03
N GLU A 31 -10.05 14.34 12.94
CA GLU A 31 -11.20 14.74 12.14
C GLU A 31 -11.55 13.62 11.14
N ILE A 32 -12.20 12.57 11.61
CA ILE A 32 -12.52 11.37 10.80
C ILE A 32 -13.38 11.73 9.57
N SER A 33 -14.23 12.74 9.67
CA SER A 33 -15.06 13.23 8.56
C SER A 33 -14.24 13.77 7.38
N ALA A 34 -13.01 14.22 7.62
CA ALA A 34 -12.10 14.70 6.60
C ALA A 34 -11.20 13.58 6.02
N LEU A 35 -11.21 12.38 6.61
CA LEU A 35 -10.42 11.26 6.11
C LEU A 35 -11.02 10.68 4.81
N ALA A 36 -10.15 10.13 3.97
CA ALA A 36 -10.48 9.22 2.89
C ALA A 36 -9.37 8.17 2.77
N ILE A 37 -9.73 6.94 2.47
CA ILE A 37 -8.78 5.83 2.26
C ILE A 37 -8.74 5.51 0.79
N VAL A 38 -7.55 5.43 0.21
CA VAL A 38 -7.35 5.14 -1.22
C VAL A 38 -6.28 4.06 -1.38
N GLY A 39 -6.67 2.92 -1.90
CA GLY A 39 -5.76 1.81 -2.16
C GLY A 39 -5.10 1.87 -3.52
N ILE A 40 -3.82 1.54 -3.59
CA ILE A 40 -3.08 1.41 -4.84
C ILE A 40 -3.27 -0.01 -5.36
N ARG A 41 -3.74 -0.17 -6.60
CA ARG A 41 -3.88 -1.49 -7.24
C ARG A 41 -2.51 -2.09 -7.56
N SER A 42 -2.28 -3.38 -7.42
CA SER A 42 -3.18 -4.37 -6.82
C SER A 42 -2.81 -4.55 -5.35
N ARG A 43 -3.50 -5.29 -4.58
CA ARG A 43 -3.32 -5.57 -3.15
C ARG A 43 -3.49 -4.36 -2.22
N GLY A 44 -2.98 -3.17 -2.56
CA GLY A 44 -3.22 -1.96 -1.79
C GLY A 44 -4.71 -1.60 -1.71
N ASP A 45 -5.49 -1.88 -2.75
CA ASP A 45 -6.94 -1.71 -2.75
C ASP A 45 -7.64 -2.68 -1.78
N VAL A 46 -7.21 -3.93 -1.72
CA VAL A 46 -7.71 -4.91 -0.73
C VAL A 46 -7.36 -4.50 0.69
N LEU A 47 -6.10 -4.09 0.92
CA LEU A 47 -5.67 -3.60 2.23
C LEU A 47 -6.43 -2.35 2.66
N ALA A 48 -6.73 -1.45 1.72
CA ALA A 48 -7.52 -0.23 1.97
C ALA A 48 -8.93 -0.57 2.47
N VAL A 49 -9.59 -1.58 1.90
CA VAL A 49 -10.88 -2.10 2.40
C VAL A 49 -10.74 -2.55 3.85
N ARG A 50 -9.73 -3.35 4.15
CA ARG A 50 -9.49 -3.88 5.50
C ARG A 50 -9.19 -2.77 6.52
N VAL A 51 -8.40 -1.76 6.14
CA VAL A 51 -8.09 -0.60 6.99
C VAL A 51 -9.37 0.22 7.26
N ARG A 52 -10.16 0.53 6.24
CA ARG A 52 -11.44 1.23 6.39
C ARG A 52 -12.39 0.45 7.31
N ASP A 53 -12.50 -0.86 7.14
CA ASP A 53 -13.39 -1.69 7.95
C ASP A 53 -12.92 -1.76 9.41
N ALA A 54 -11.61 -1.77 9.66
CA ALA A 54 -11.05 -1.67 11.00
C ALA A 54 -11.36 -0.30 11.64
N ILE A 55 -11.23 0.82 10.91
CA ILE A 55 -11.64 2.15 11.39
C ILE A 55 -13.13 2.15 11.75
N ARG A 56 -13.98 1.58 10.88
CA ARG A 56 -15.42 1.50 11.12
C ARG A 56 -15.76 0.71 12.41
N GLN A 57 -15.03 -0.38 12.66
CA GLN A 57 -15.25 -1.20 13.86
C GLN A 57 -14.85 -0.47 15.15
N HIS A 58 -13.77 0.34 15.09
CA HIS A 58 -13.25 1.04 16.27
C HIS A 58 -13.99 2.34 16.56
N GLU A 59 -14.31 3.11 15.52
CA GLU A 59 -14.85 4.46 15.66
C GLU A 59 -16.34 4.59 15.30
N ASN A 60 -16.97 3.51 14.84
CA ASN A 60 -18.34 3.52 14.33
C ASN A 60 -18.56 4.62 13.26
N ALA A 61 -17.53 4.91 12.48
CA ALA A 61 -17.51 5.94 11.45
C ALA A 61 -17.31 5.34 10.06
N VAL A 62 -17.94 5.91 9.05
CA VAL A 62 -17.74 5.52 7.64
C VAL A 62 -16.80 6.51 6.99
N VAL A 63 -15.67 6.01 6.50
CA VAL A 63 -14.66 6.78 5.77
C VAL A 63 -14.79 6.43 4.28
N PRO A 64 -14.81 7.43 3.36
CA PRO A 64 -14.80 7.18 1.93
C PRO A 64 -13.63 6.29 1.50
N LEU A 65 -13.90 5.38 0.58
CA LEU A 65 -12.92 4.42 0.06
C LEU A 65 -12.84 4.54 -1.45
N GLY A 66 -11.61 4.59 -1.96
CA GLY A 66 -11.33 4.57 -3.39
C GLY A 66 -10.16 3.67 -3.75
N SER A 67 -9.93 3.49 -5.03
CA SER A 67 -8.77 2.78 -5.57
C SER A 67 -8.16 3.52 -6.76
N LEU A 68 -6.83 3.50 -6.85
CA LEU A 68 -6.06 4.07 -7.95
C LEU A 68 -5.36 2.96 -8.74
N ASP A 69 -5.50 3.03 -10.06
CA ASP A 69 -4.60 2.35 -10.99
C ASP A 69 -3.51 3.34 -11.40
N ILE A 70 -2.27 3.01 -11.09
CA ILE A 70 -1.11 3.85 -11.37
C ILE A 70 -0.38 3.47 -12.65
N THR A 71 -0.91 2.54 -13.43
CA THR A 71 -0.25 1.95 -14.60
C THR A 71 0.26 3.03 -15.56
N LEU A 72 -0.54 4.05 -15.85
CA LEU A 72 -0.17 5.14 -16.76
C LEU A 72 0.84 6.16 -16.16
N TYR A 73 1.04 6.16 -14.84
CA TYR A 73 1.90 7.11 -14.13
C TYR A 73 3.28 6.54 -13.78
N ARG A 74 3.51 5.26 -14.10
CA ARG A 74 4.78 4.58 -13.85
C ARG A 74 5.85 5.09 -14.80
N ASP A 75 7.05 5.33 -14.28
CA ASP A 75 8.21 5.79 -15.03
C ASP A 75 8.95 4.66 -15.81
N ASP A 76 8.54 3.39 -15.59
CA ASP A 76 9.09 2.21 -16.27
C ASP A 76 8.25 1.70 -17.45
N LEU A 77 7.16 2.39 -17.83
CA LEU A 77 6.26 1.98 -18.91
C LEU A 77 6.97 1.70 -20.23
N THR A 78 8.00 2.48 -20.57
CA THR A 78 8.76 2.32 -21.81
C THR A 78 9.69 1.10 -21.81
N ARG A 79 9.92 0.50 -20.64
CA ARG A 79 10.75 -0.71 -20.46
C ARG A 79 9.94 -1.99 -20.49
N ILE A 80 8.62 -1.90 -20.35
CA ILE A 80 7.72 -3.05 -20.39
C ILE A 80 7.40 -3.34 -21.84
N GLY A 81 7.92 -4.46 -22.36
CA GLY A 81 7.84 -4.83 -23.79
C GLY A 81 6.45 -5.26 -24.30
N TYR A 82 5.38 -5.06 -23.53
CA TYR A 82 3.99 -5.34 -23.89
C TYR A 82 3.08 -4.23 -23.37
N ALA A 83 1.92 -4.07 -24.02
CA ALA A 83 0.93 -3.09 -23.58
C ALA A 83 0.40 -3.45 -22.18
N PRO A 84 0.55 -2.57 -21.17
CA PRO A 84 0.04 -2.84 -19.84
C PRO A 84 -1.49 -2.87 -19.83
N VAL A 85 -2.07 -3.72 -19.00
CA VAL A 85 -3.51 -3.71 -18.75
C VAL A 85 -3.80 -2.56 -17.79
N VAL A 86 -4.54 -1.57 -18.26
CA VAL A 86 -5.01 -0.41 -17.48
C VAL A 86 -6.38 -0.72 -16.92
N HIS A 87 -6.55 -0.57 -15.62
CA HIS A 87 -7.86 -0.64 -14.97
C HIS A 87 -8.37 0.78 -14.67
N GLU A 88 -9.65 0.92 -14.50
CA GLU A 88 -10.22 2.20 -14.12
C GLU A 88 -9.96 2.47 -12.64
N SER A 89 -9.50 3.70 -12.33
CA SER A 89 -9.45 4.19 -10.96
C SER A 89 -10.88 4.49 -10.49
N ALA A 90 -11.20 4.10 -9.25
CA ALA A 90 -12.52 4.30 -8.67
C ALA A 90 -12.41 5.26 -7.48
N LEU A 91 -12.75 6.53 -7.71
CA LEU A 91 -12.82 7.59 -6.72
C LEU A 91 -14.18 8.29 -6.83
N ASP A 92 -15.19 7.71 -6.16
CA ASP A 92 -16.59 8.18 -6.22
C ASP A 92 -16.87 9.35 -5.26
N PHE A 93 -15.82 10.03 -4.80
CA PHE A 93 -15.89 11.17 -3.88
C PHE A 93 -14.85 12.23 -4.25
N SER A 94 -15.08 13.49 -3.84
CA SER A 94 -14.08 14.53 -3.98
C SER A 94 -12.91 14.32 -2.99
N VAL A 95 -11.69 14.42 -3.47
CA VAL A 95 -10.47 14.42 -2.64
C VAL A 95 -10.12 15.80 -2.10
N ASP A 96 -10.79 16.85 -2.59
CA ASP A 96 -10.52 18.23 -2.19
C ASP A 96 -10.69 18.40 -0.68
N ASP A 97 -9.73 19.09 -0.08
CA ASP A 97 -9.67 19.42 1.36
C ASP A 97 -9.66 18.18 2.30
N ARG A 98 -9.57 16.98 1.78
CA ARG A 98 -9.48 15.76 2.59
C ARG A 98 -8.04 15.41 2.96
N VAL A 99 -7.90 14.69 4.05
CA VAL A 99 -6.68 13.93 4.36
C VAL A 99 -6.84 12.55 3.70
N VAL A 100 -6.11 12.33 2.62
CA VAL A 100 -6.14 11.05 1.89
C VAL A 100 -5.04 10.15 2.41
N VAL A 101 -5.41 8.96 2.88
CA VAL A 101 -4.45 7.92 3.24
C VAL A 101 -4.30 6.96 2.07
N LEU A 102 -3.16 7.04 1.38
CA LEU A 102 -2.78 6.05 0.36
C LEU A 102 -2.37 4.76 1.06
N VAL A 103 -2.86 3.63 0.57
CA VAL A 103 -2.56 2.30 1.12
C VAL A 103 -1.90 1.43 0.07
N ASP A 104 -0.77 0.83 0.43
CA ASP A 104 -0.05 -0.12 -0.41
C ASP A 104 0.44 -1.33 0.40
N ASP A 105 0.85 -2.39 -0.26
CA ASP A 105 1.33 -3.60 0.39
C ASP A 105 2.81 -3.49 0.81
N VAL A 106 3.70 -3.10 -0.10
CA VAL A 106 5.15 -3.05 0.13
C VAL A 106 5.75 -1.72 -0.33
N LEU A 107 6.38 -1.01 0.60
CA LEU A 107 7.19 0.15 0.27
C LEU A 107 8.64 -0.27 0.03
N PHE A 108 9.12 -0.02 -1.19
CA PHE A 108 10.47 -0.34 -1.64
C PHE A 108 11.21 0.94 -2.08
N THR A 109 11.28 1.22 -3.36
CA THR A 109 12.03 2.38 -3.90
C THR A 109 11.30 3.72 -3.72
N GLY A 110 9.98 3.69 -3.56
CA GLY A 110 9.10 4.86 -3.50
C GLY A 110 8.50 5.24 -4.87
N ARG A 111 8.89 4.60 -5.97
CA ARG A 111 8.40 4.96 -7.32
C ARG A 111 6.92 4.70 -7.51
N THR A 112 6.40 3.61 -6.96
CA THR A 112 4.94 3.31 -6.94
C THR A 112 4.17 4.41 -6.23
N ILE A 113 4.66 4.86 -5.08
CA ILE A 113 3.99 5.90 -4.28
C ILE A 113 4.04 7.26 -4.98
N ARG A 114 5.16 7.61 -5.61
CA ARG A 114 5.26 8.80 -6.44
C ARG A 114 4.19 8.79 -7.54
N ALA A 115 4.10 7.68 -8.29
CA ALA A 115 3.10 7.53 -9.35
C ALA A 115 1.67 7.64 -8.80
N ALA A 116 1.39 7.10 -7.61
CA ALA A 116 0.09 7.22 -6.96
C ALA A 116 -0.24 8.66 -6.54
N MET A 117 0.74 9.41 -6.05
CA MET A 117 0.55 10.83 -5.75
C MET A 117 0.28 11.65 -7.01
N ASP A 118 1.02 11.41 -8.08
CA ASP A 118 0.80 12.07 -9.39
C ASP A 118 -0.61 11.77 -9.90
N ALA A 119 -1.06 10.52 -9.83
CA ALA A 119 -2.42 10.12 -10.22
C ALA A 119 -3.51 10.77 -9.34
N LEU A 120 -3.28 10.83 -8.03
CA LEU A 120 -4.27 11.36 -7.09
C LEU A 120 -4.55 12.85 -7.31
N VAL A 121 -3.52 13.65 -7.62
CA VAL A 121 -3.67 15.10 -7.82
C VAL A 121 -4.46 15.46 -9.08
N ASP A 122 -4.62 14.53 -10.02
CA ASP A 122 -5.50 14.71 -11.18
C ASP A 122 -7.00 14.68 -10.78
N TYR A 123 -7.32 14.12 -9.61
CA TYR A 123 -8.69 14.06 -9.08
C TYR A 123 -9.06 15.24 -8.18
N GLY A 124 -8.11 16.11 -7.83
CA GLY A 124 -8.34 17.28 -7.01
C GLY A 124 -7.16 17.62 -6.10
N ARG A 125 -7.40 18.49 -5.12
CA ARG A 125 -6.38 19.00 -4.19
C ARG A 125 -6.64 18.51 -2.77
N PRO A 126 -6.10 17.37 -2.35
CA PRO A 126 -6.19 16.94 -0.96
C PRO A 126 -5.48 17.92 -0.03
N ARG A 127 -6.01 18.10 1.19
CA ARG A 127 -5.39 18.90 2.26
C ARG A 127 -4.04 18.30 2.68
N ALA A 128 -3.97 16.99 2.72
CA ALA A 128 -2.74 16.22 2.97
C ALA A 128 -2.85 14.82 2.35
N ILE A 129 -1.71 14.25 2.00
CA ILE A 129 -1.57 12.85 1.62
C ILE A 129 -0.75 12.17 2.71
N ARG A 130 -1.24 11.04 3.23
CA ARG A 130 -0.56 10.14 4.16
C ARG A 130 -0.30 8.82 3.45
N LEU A 131 0.69 8.08 3.92
CA LEU A 131 1.03 6.77 3.37
C LEU A 131 0.98 5.70 4.45
N ALA A 132 0.18 4.67 4.21
CA ALA A 132 0.12 3.46 5.02
C ALA A 132 0.59 2.27 4.19
N VAL A 133 1.50 1.47 4.72
CA VAL A 133 2.01 0.26 4.06
C VAL A 133 2.04 -0.92 5.03
N LEU A 134 1.75 -2.12 4.51
CA LEU A 134 1.84 -3.32 5.34
C LEU A 134 3.30 -3.63 5.68
N VAL A 135 4.20 -3.50 4.71
CA VAL A 135 5.64 -3.73 4.89
C VAL A 135 6.45 -2.59 4.32
N ASP A 136 7.41 -2.11 5.12
CA ASP A 136 8.50 -1.26 4.65
C ASP A 136 9.79 -2.09 4.61
N ARG A 137 10.35 -2.29 3.41
CA ARG A 137 11.56 -3.12 3.21
C ARG A 137 12.84 -2.33 3.01
N GLY A 138 12.79 -0.99 3.10
CA GLY A 138 13.94 -0.12 2.85
C GLY A 138 14.27 0.06 1.36
N HIS A 139 15.51 0.43 1.07
CA HIS A 139 16.08 0.62 -0.28
C HIS A 139 15.40 1.72 -1.11
N ARG A 140 15.14 2.88 -0.48
CA ARG A 140 14.55 4.03 -1.19
C ARG A 140 15.46 4.56 -2.30
N GLU A 141 14.87 4.91 -3.42
CA GLU A 141 15.46 5.72 -4.47
C GLU A 141 14.89 7.15 -4.49
N LEU A 142 13.75 7.36 -3.84
CA LEU A 142 13.08 8.65 -3.69
C LEU A 142 12.90 8.98 -2.20
N PRO A 143 12.84 10.28 -1.81
CA PRO A 143 12.70 10.71 -0.42
C PRO A 143 11.26 10.54 0.08
N ILE A 144 10.74 9.31 0.03
CA ILE A 144 9.39 8.93 0.43
C ILE A 144 9.47 8.06 1.68
N ARG A 145 8.66 8.40 2.67
CA ARG A 145 8.52 7.66 3.93
C ARG A 145 7.05 7.40 4.22
N ALA A 146 6.74 6.19 4.69
CA ALA A 146 5.40 5.89 5.16
C ALA A 146 5.12 6.55 6.52
N ASP A 147 3.89 7.03 6.69
CA ASP A 147 3.38 7.56 7.96
C ASP A 147 2.98 6.42 8.91
N PHE A 148 2.45 5.34 8.35
CA PHE A 148 1.96 4.18 9.09
C PHE A 148 2.55 2.92 8.47
N VAL A 149 3.19 2.08 9.28
CA VAL A 149 3.90 0.89 8.82
C VAL A 149 3.47 -0.33 9.63
N GLY A 150 3.02 -1.37 8.95
CA GLY A 150 2.70 -2.64 9.59
C GLY A 150 3.94 -3.33 10.16
N LYS A 151 4.96 -3.49 9.33
CA LYS A 151 6.26 -4.05 9.76
C LYS A 151 7.41 -3.46 8.96
N ASN A 152 8.47 -3.05 9.66
CA ASN A 152 9.75 -2.74 9.04
C ASN A 152 10.56 -4.04 8.92
N VAL A 153 11.03 -4.36 7.71
CA VAL A 153 11.78 -5.57 7.42
C VAL A 153 13.11 -5.20 6.76
N PRO A 154 14.24 -5.38 7.44
CA PRO A 154 15.55 -5.21 6.80
C PRO A 154 15.73 -6.32 5.75
N THR A 155 15.97 -5.94 4.51
CA THR A 155 16.19 -6.86 3.39
C THR A 155 17.46 -6.52 2.65
N LYS A 156 17.93 -7.43 1.78
CA LYS A 156 18.90 -7.08 0.73
C LYS A 156 18.14 -6.49 -0.47
N ALA A 157 18.81 -5.69 -1.28
CA ALA A 157 18.20 -5.14 -2.49
C ALA A 157 17.72 -6.23 -3.47
N THR A 158 18.40 -7.38 -3.49
CA THR A 158 18.09 -8.53 -4.32
C THR A 158 16.97 -9.42 -3.77
N ASP A 159 16.61 -9.28 -2.50
CA ASP A 159 15.50 -10.05 -1.91
C ASP A 159 14.17 -9.58 -2.51
N ASP A 160 13.15 -10.41 -2.40
CA ASP A 160 11.79 -10.10 -2.81
C ASP A 160 10.85 -10.29 -1.61
N VAL A 161 9.98 -9.33 -1.35
CA VAL A 161 8.94 -9.42 -0.32
C VAL A 161 7.61 -9.62 -1.02
N ARG A 162 6.94 -10.74 -0.71
CA ARG A 162 5.66 -11.11 -1.31
C ARG A 162 4.56 -11.06 -0.28
N VAL A 163 3.55 -10.28 -0.57
CA VAL A 163 2.32 -10.20 0.22
C VAL A 163 1.26 -11.07 -0.44
N HIS A 164 0.70 -11.99 0.33
CA HIS A 164 -0.45 -12.78 -0.06
C HIS A 164 -1.65 -12.34 0.76
N LEU A 165 -2.79 -12.15 0.10
CA LEU A 165 -4.04 -11.76 0.72
C LEU A 165 -5.14 -12.75 0.34
N THR A 166 -5.98 -13.11 1.29
CA THR A 166 -7.01 -14.14 1.11
C THR A 166 -7.91 -13.86 -0.09
N GLU A 167 -8.24 -12.60 -0.35
CA GLU A 167 -9.12 -12.18 -1.44
C GLU A 167 -8.50 -12.41 -2.84
N VAL A 168 -7.18 -12.42 -2.92
CA VAL A 168 -6.42 -12.56 -4.18
C VAL A 168 -5.73 -13.92 -4.28
N ASP A 169 -5.11 -14.35 -3.18
CA ASP A 169 -4.16 -15.47 -3.16
C ASP A 169 -4.68 -16.68 -2.34
N GLY A 170 -5.88 -16.54 -1.72
CA GLY A 170 -6.49 -17.59 -0.90
C GLY A 170 -5.86 -17.77 0.48
N ARG A 171 -4.88 -16.96 0.84
CA ARG A 171 -4.23 -16.97 2.16
C ARG A 171 -3.72 -15.57 2.54
N ASP A 172 -3.59 -15.31 3.83
CA ASP A 172 -2.91 -14.13 4.36
C ASP A 172 -1.52 -14.53 4.85
N GLU A 173 -0.49 -13.98 4.20
CA GLU A 173 0.90 -14.26 4.56
C GLU A 173 1.84 -13.22 3.93
N VAL A 174 2.95 -12.92 4.58
CA VAL A 174 4.05 -12.17 3.96
C VAL A 174 5.31 -13.01 3.99
N GLU A 175 5.92 -13.20 2.85
CA GLU A 175 7.11 -14.00 2.64
C GLU A 175 8.32 -13.15 2.21
N LEU A 176 9.51 -13.57 2.66
CA LEU A 176 10.79 -13.12 2.12
C LEU A 176 11.36 -14.22 1.21
N VAL A 177 11.56 -13.88 -0.04
CA VAL A 177 12.21 -14.75 -1.03
C VAL A 177 13.61 -14.21 -1.29
N THR A 178 14.62 -14.92 -0.81
CA THR A 178 16.02 -14.59 -1.08
C THR A 178 16.41 -15.08 -2.46
N ARG A 179 16.80 -14.17 -3.34
CA ARG A 179 17.39 -14.53 -4.63
C ARG A 179 18.89 -14.72 -4.44
N GLU A 180 19.41 -15.92 -4.72
CA GLU A 180 20.85 -16.11 -4.84
C GLU A 180 21.38 -15.20 -5.95
N ALA A 181 22.46 -14.46 -5.67
CA ALA A 181 23.13 -13.68 -6.70
C ALA A 181 23.60 -14.68 -7.77
N VAL A 182 23.08 -14.53 -8.98
CA VAL A 182 23.64 -15.25 -10.12
C VAL A 182 25.06 -14.72 -10.27
N SER A 183 26.03 -15.56 -9.93
CA SER A 183 27.46 -15.27 -10.14
C SER A 183 27.64 -15.04 -11.63
N ALA A 184 28.07 -13.82 -12.01
CA ALA A 184 28.47 -13.48 -13.37
C ALA A 184 29.76 -14.18 -13.74
#